data_4e620ad58bcd875cb1d8e591ca5488f3
#
_entry.id   4e620ad58bcd875cb1d8e591ca5488f3
#
_cell.length_a   1.000
_cell.length_b   1.000
_cell.length_c   1.000
_cell.angle_alpha   90.00
_cell.angle_beta   90.00
_cell.angle_gamma   90.00
#
_symmetry.space_group_name_H-M   'P 1'
#
loop_
_entity.id
_entity.type
_entity.pdbx_description
1 polymer ?
#
loop_
_entity_poly.entity_id
_entity_poly.type
_entity_poly.pdbx_seq_one_letter_code
_entity_poly.pdbx_strand_id
1 'polypeptide(L)'
;MNLNIYFRKSVYLMLFLALGTLNSCTEDVNENPLVATNVDASFTITPVAGAMNTYLLTAQPKGVIFSKWDLGDGAFNGKMNQVISLPDAGTYTVTHTAVGAGAAMTTSSQQIVVAQTDPAKGNLVQGGTFATAADQAKWTSAQLSPSGAAFWSFANNSATIHSPGGWAQEGIYQAIEVVKDREYTIDMNVSCPSGSDETWFEVYAGKSVPQPGVEYKD
;
A
#
# COMPACT_ATOMS: atom_id res chain seq x y z
N MET A 1 -11.29 56.06 -61.06
CA MET A 1 -12.16 55.75 -59.92
C MET A 1 -11.33 55.13 -58.81
N ASN A 2 -11.18 55.84 -57.67
CA ASN A 2 -10.08 55.69 -56.68
C ASN A 2 -10.19 54.43 -55.82
N LEU A 3 -9.64 53.31 -56.25
CA LEU A 3 -9.53 52.07 -55.52
C LEU A 3 -8.59 52.18 -54.28
N ASN A 4 -7.62 53.08 -54.35
CA ASN A 4 -6.63 53.30 -53.28
C ASN A 4 -7.17 53.93 -52.00
N ILE A 5 -8.31 54.65 -52.03
CA ILE A 5 -8.88 55.31 -50.86
C ILE A 5 -9.63 54.28 -49.98
N TYR A 6 -10.28 53.31 -50.59
CA TYR A 6 -10.98 52.26 -49.86
C TYR A 6 -10.01 51.28 -49.18
N PHE A 7 -8.91 50.98 -49.83
CA PHE A 7 -7.89 50.09 -49.28
C PHE A 7 -7.20 50.70 -48.05
N ARG A 8 -6.90 51.98 -48.10
CA ARG A 8 -6.31 52.70 -46.95
C ARG A 8 -7.26 52.81 -45.75
N LYS A 9 -8.53 53.08 -46.00
CA LYS A 9 -9.55 53.13 -44.91
C LYS A 9 -9.81 51.76 -44.29
N SER A 10 -9.79 50.71 -45.08
CA SER A 10 -9.97 49.35 -44.62
C SER A 10 -8.78 48.87 -43.75
N VAL A 11 -7.54 49.24 -44.12
CA VAL A 11 -6.33 48.93 -43.36
C VAL A 11 -6.32 49.65 -41.99
N TYR A 12 -6.75 50.92 -41.95
CA TYR A 12 -6.87 51.65 -40.68
C TYR A 12 -7.98 51.10 -39.79
N LEU A 13 -9.08 50.64 -40.38
CA LEU A 13 -10.15 50.02 -39.60
C LEU A 13 -9.75 48.66 -39.00
N MET A 14 -9.00 47.84 -39.76
CA MET A 14 -8.44 46.57 -39.24
C MET A 14 -7.33 46.80 -38.19
N LEU A 15 -6.51 47.85 -38.40
CA LEU A 15 -5.46 48.21 -37.39
C LEU A 15 -6.07 48.70 -36.08
N PHE A 16 -7.21 49.45 -36.15
CA PHE A 16 -7.92 49.90 -34.93
C PHE A 16 -8.64 48.76 -34.22
N LEU A 17 -9.19 47.74 -34.97
CA LEU A 17 -9.76 46.54 -34.37
C LEU A 17 -8.70 45.65 -33.69
N ALA A 18 -7.49 45.58 -34.25
CA ALA A 18 -6.37 44.81 -33.72
C ALA A 18 -5.78 45.43 -32.44
N LEU A 19 -5.84 46.76 -32.25
CA LEU A 19 -5.40 47.42 -31.02
C LEU A 19 -6.43 47.33 -29.87
N GLY A 20 -7.71 47.09 -30.18
CA GLY A 20 -8.78 46.99 -29.17
C GLY A 20 -8.84 45.65 -28.43
N THR A 21 -8.11 44.62 -28.90
CA THR A 21 -8.15 43.27 -28.29
C THR A 21 -7.02 43.01 -27.28
N LEU A 22 -6.11 43.97 -27.06
CA LEU A 22 -4.97 43.76 -26.14
C LEU A 22 -5.26 44.16 -24.70
N ASN A 23 -6.46 44.62 -24.38
CA ASN A 23 -6.85 44.98 -23.00
C ASN A 23 -7.72 43.96 -22.28
N SER A 24 -7.74 42.69 -22.75
CA SER A 24 -8.60 41.65 -22.17
C SER A 24 -7.89 40.72 -21.17
N CYS A 25 -6.76 41.13 -20.62
CA CYS A 25 -6.18 40.52 -19.44
C CYS A 25 -5.77 41.62 -18.48
N THR A 26 -6.70 42.28 -17.84
CA THR A 26 -6.41 42.80 -16.50
C THR A 26 -6.30 41.58 -15.62
N GLU A 27 -5.09 41.30 -15.17
CA GLU A 27 -4.87 40.43 -14.03
C GLU A 27 -5.78 40.98 -12.92
N ASP A 28 -6.82 40.23 -12.53
CA ASP A 28 -7.59 40.53 -11.34
C ASP A 28 -6.58 40.46 -10.19
N VAL A 29 -6.05 41.61 -9.81
CA VAL A 29 -5.23 41.71 -8.61
C VAL A 29 -6.22 41.46 -7.47
N ASN A 30 -6.30 40.21 -7.07
CA ASN A 30 -7.06 39.80 -5.92
C ASN A 30 -6.47 40.55 -4.71
N GLU A 31 -7.12 41.63 -4.30
CA GLU A 31 -6.69 42.46 -3.16
C GLU A 31 -6.74 41.71 -1.82
N ASN A 32 -7.19 40.43 -1.86
CA ASN A 32 -7.15 39.52 -0.72
C ASN A 32 -6.18 38.35 -0.98
N PRO A 33 -4.85 38.60 -0.92
CA PRO A 33 -3.89 37.52 -1.10
C PRO A 33 -4.18 36.43 -0.06
N LEU A 34 -4.31 35.20 -0.51
CA LEU A 34 -4.36 34.04 0.38
C LEU A 34 -3.04 33.98 1.16
N VAL A 35 -3.04 34.58 2.34
CA VAL A 35 -1.87 34.54 3.22
C VAL A 35 -1.70 33.11 3.68
N ALA A 36 -0.54 32.53 3.38
CA ALA A 36 -0.20 31.21 3.87
C ALA A 36 -0.25 31.21 5.41
N THR A 37 -1.11 30.39 5.98
CA THR A 37 -1.22 30.24 7.44
C THR A 37 -0.22 29.22 7.92
N ASN A 38 0.40 29.46 9.07
CA ASN A 38 1.19 28.44 9.73
C ASN A 38 0.25 27.35 10.25
N VAL A 39 0.36 26.14 9.74
CA VAL A 39 -0.46 24.99 10.12
C VAL A 39 0.32 24.07 11.04
N ASP A 40 -0.36 23.48 12.03
CA ASP A 40 0.19 22.53 12.96
C ASP A 40 -0.17 21.10 12.51
N ALA A 41 0.83 20.32 12.11
CA ALA A 41 0.65 18.92 11.71
C ALA A 41 0.73 17.96 12.89
N SER A 42 0.89 18.43 14.12
CA SER A 42 0.91 17.53 15.26
C SER A 42 -0.42 16.80 15.44
N PHE A 43 -0.35 15.58 15.94
CA PHE A 43 -1.54 14.74 16.16
C PHE A 43 -1.30 13.81 17.33
N THR A 44 -2.39 13.22 17.83
CA THR A 44 -2.35 12.18 18.85
C THR A 44 -2.85 10.86 18.31
N ILE A 45 -2.35 9.77 18.87
CA ILE A 45 -2.75 8.40 18.53
C ILE A 45 -3.38 7.79 19.77
N THR A 46 -4.62 7.33 19.68
CA THR A 46 -5.34 6.72 20.79
C THR A 46 -5.88 5.36 20.34
N PRO A 47 -5.58 4.26 21.06
CA PRO A 47 -6.21 2.97 20.81
C PRO A 47 -7.73 3.05 20.93
N VAL A 48 -8.45 2.41 20.02
CA VAL A 48 -9.93 2.31 20.07
C VAL A 48 -10.31 1.16 21.01
N ALA A 49 -11.03 1.46 22.07
CA ALA A 49 -11.44 0.46 23.05
C ALA A 49 -12.29 -0.65 22.40
N GLY A 50 -11.97 -1.90 22.69
CA GLY A 50 -12.70 -3.08 22.18
C GLY A 50 -12.42 -3.42 20.72
N ALA A 51 -11.52 -2.71 20.02
CA ALA A 51 -11.14 -2.99 18.66
C ALA A 51 -9.62 -3.24 18.57
N MET A 52 -9.24 -4.51 18.32
CA MET A 52 -7.83 -4.89 18.24
C MET A 52 -7.13 -4.13 17.10
N ASN A 53 -5.93 -3.65 17.36
CA ASN A 53 -5.06 -2.96 16.40
C ASN A 53 -5.74 -1.82 15.63
N THR A 54 -6.68 -1.15 16.28
CA THR A 54 -7.44 -0.03 15.73
C THR A 54 -7.13 1.22 16.52
N TYR A 55 -6.85 2.32 15.82
CA TYR A 55 -6.39 3.57 16.42
C TYR A 55 -7.19 4.76 15.90
N LEU A 56 -7.45 5.72 16.76
CA LEU A 56 -7.95 7.03 16.41
C LEU A 56 -6.78 8.00 16.30
N LEU A 57 -6.59 8.58 15.14
CA LEU A 57 -5.68 9.68 14.89
C LEU A 57 -6.46 10.98 15.04
N THR A 58 -5.97 11.91 15.88
CA THR A 58 -6.60 13.21 16.11
C THR A 58 -5.61 14.32 15.79
N ALA A 59 -5.84 15.02 14.67
CA ALA A 59 -5.05 16.16 14.23
C ALA A 59 -5.40 17.44 14.99
N GLN A 60 -4.44 18.37 15.08
CA GLN A 60 -4.69 19.70 15.64
C GLN A 60 -5.49 20.55 14.63
N PRO A 61 -6.54 21.25 15.06
CA PRO A 61 -7.44 21.96 14.15
C PRO A 61 -6.93 23.32 13.68
N LYS A 62 -5.89 23.87 14.31
CA LYS A 62 -5.46 25.26 14.08
C LYS A 62 -4.92 25.47 12.66
N GLY A 63 -5.66 26.27 11.88
CA GLY A 63 -5.26 26.64 10.51
C GLY A 63 -5.36 25.53 9.47
N VAL A 64 -5.82 24.33 9.85
CA VAL A 64 -5.92 23.18 8.95
C VAL A 64 -7.25 23.23 8.19
N ILE A 65 -7.18 23.18 6.86
CA ILE A 65 -8.35 23.07 5.97
C ILE A 65 -8.68 21.61 5.73
N PHE A 66 -7.64 20.77 5.49
CA PHE A 66 -7.80 19.32 5.38
C PHE A 66 -6.53 18.58 5.78
N SER A 67 -6.69 17.32 6.09
CA SER A 67 -5.63 16.42 6.51
C SER A 67 -5.36 15.37 5.44
N LYS A 68 -4.07 15.03 5.24
CA LYS A 68 -3.65 13.82 4.55
C LYS A 68 -2.94 12.92 5.54
N TRP A 69 -3.18 11.63 5.42
CA TRP A 69 -2.54 10.60 6.24
C TRP A 69 -1.79 9.63 5.34
N ASP A 70 -0.64 9.17 5.79
CA ASP A 70 0.14 8.12 5.16
C ASP A 70 0.50 7.08 6.21
N LEU A 71 0.25 5.81 5.92
CA LEU A 71 0.52 4.68 6.81
C LEU A 71 1.71 3.83 6.32
N GLY A 72 2.38 4.29 5.25
CA GLY A 72 3.48 3.60 4.58
C GLY A 72 3.18 3.17 3.15
N ASP A 73 1.91 3.18 2.74
CA ASP A 73 1.45 2.73 1.41
C ASP A 73 1.11 3.89 0.47
N GLY A 74 1.37 5.12 0.90
CA GLY A 74 1.05 6.34 0.20
C GLY A 74 -0.03 7.18 0.88
N ALA A 75 0.03 8.50 0.65
CA ALA A 75 -0.83 9.44 1.31
C ALA A 75 -2.26 9.44 0.74
N PHE A 76 -3.26 9.48 1.63
CA PHE A 76 -4.67 9.62 1.28
C PHE A 76 -5.29 10.84 2.00
N ASN A 77 -6.35 11.39 1.42
CA ASN A 77 -7.13 12.45 2.07
C ASN A 77 -7.99 11.83 3.19
N GLY A 78 -7.84 12.33 4.40
CA GLY A 78 -8.54 11.82 5.55
C GLY A 78 -9.21 12.91 6.38
N LYS A 79 -9.89 12.49 7.43
CA LYS A 79 -10.54 13.39 8.40
C LYS A 79 -9.51 13.84 9.44
N MET A 80 -9.80 14.94 10.13
CA MET A 80 -9.02 15.37 11.30
C MET A 80 -9.04 14.33 12.43
N ASN A 81 -10.17 13.67 12.60
CA ASN A 81 -10.34 12.50 13.44
C ASN A 81 -10.47 11.28 12.52
N GLN A 82 -9.35 10.57 12.32
CA GLN A 82 -9.27 9.44 11.39
C GLN A 82 -9.09 8.13 12.17
N VAL A 83 -10.00 7.19 11.96
CA VAL A 83 -9.84 5.83 12.47
C VAL A 83 -9.07 5.02 11.43
N ILE A 84 -8.03 4.32 11.90
CA ILE A 84 -7.22 3.40 11.10
C ILE A 84 -7.19 2.01 11.75
N SER A 85 -6.98 0.97 10.95
CA SER A 85 -6.73 -0.39 11.41
C SER A 85 -5.40 -0.86 10.84
N LEU A 86 -4.55 -1.40 11.70
CA LEU A 86 -3.23 -1.96 11.37
C LEU A 86 -3.23 -3.43 11.81
N PRO A 87 -3.86 -4.33 11.04
CA PRO A 87 -4.17 -5.66 11.53
C PRO A 87 -2.94 -6.54 11.78
N ASP A 88 -1.82 -6.27 11.11
CA ASP A 88 -0.62 -7.09 11.20
C ASP A 88 0.36 -6.59 12.26
N ALA A 89 1.09 -7.52 12.88
CA ALA A 89 2.19 -7.17 13.77
C ALA A 89 3.30 -6.44 13.00
N GLY A 90 3.81 -5.37 13.58
CA GLY A 90 4.85 -4.57 12.92
C GLY A 90 5.03 -3.20 13.53
N THR A 91 5.94 -2.42 12.96
CA THR A 91 6.15 -1.01 13.30
C THR A 91 5.73 -0.17 12.11
N TYR A 92 4.74 0.67 12.32
CA TYR A 92 4.15 1.53 11.29
C TYR A 92 4.51 2.97 11.56
N THR A 93 4.96 3.69 10.52
CA THR A 93 5.16 5.13 10.59
C THR A 93 3.93 5.81 10.04
N VAL A 94 3.19 6.49 10.92
CA VAL A 94 2.03 7.30 10.54
C VAL A 94 2.50 8.72 10.31
N THR A 95 2.28 9.24 9.10
CA THR A 95 2.60 10.62 8.75
C THR A 95 1.31 11.41 8.51
N HIS A 96 1.19 12.54 9.19
CA HIS A 96 0.15 13.53 8.98
C HIS A 96 0.69 14.72 8.19
N THR A 97 -0.01 15.09 7.12
CA THR A 97 0.22 16.34 6.39
C THR A 97 -0.98 17.25 6.61
N ALA A 98 -0.77 18.30 7.35
CA ALA A 98 -1.74 19.37 7.54
C ALA A 98 -1.66 20.35 6.38
N VAL A 99 -2.79 20.64 5.72
CA VAL A 99 -2.90 21.59 4.61
C VAL A 99 -3.78 22.75 5.03
N GLY A 100 -3.23 23.95 4.90
CA GLY A 100 -3.86 25.20 5.27
C GLY A 100 -4.09 26.14 4.09
N ALA A 101 -4.54 27.37 4.38
CA ALA A 101 -4.74 28.40 3.39
C ALA A 101 -3.43 28.77 2.68
N GLY A 102 -3.53 29.23 1.43
CA GLY A 102 -2.35 29.62 0.64
C GLY A 102 -1.42 28.44 0.31
N ALA A 103 -1.96 27.21 0.23
CA ALA A 103 -1.20 25.96 0.01
C ALA A 103 -0.12 25.71 1.07
N ALA A 104 -0.22 26.28 2.27
CA ALA A 104 0.65 25.98 3.38
C ALA A 104 0.56 24.50 3.75
N MET A 105 1.69 23.82 3.88
CA MET A 105 1.74 22.42 4.27
C MET A 105 2.81 22.22 5.34
N THR A 106 2.50 21.39 6.32
CA THR A 106 3.44 20.93 7.34
C THR A 106 3.22 19.43 7.57
N THR A 107 4.25 18.71 7.90
CA THR A 107 4.18 17.27 8.18
C THR A 107 4.67 16.95 9.58
N SER A 108 4.11 15.90 10.17
CA SER A 108 4.57 15.29 11.42
C SER A 108 4.40 13.78 11.33
N SER A 109 5.30 13.02 11.94
CA SER A 109 5.25 11.56 11.91
C SER A 109 5.39 10.99 13.33
N GLN A 110 4.68 9.88 13.59
CA GLN A 110 4.77 9.09 14.80
C GLN A 110 4.77 7.60 14.46
N GLN A 111 5.30 6.78 15.35
CA GLN A 111 5.31 5.33 15.18
C GLN A 111 4.23 4.65 16.03
N ILE A 112 3.62 3.61 15.46
CA ILE A 112 2.76 2.66 16.15
C ILE A 112 3.44 1.30 16.08
N VAL A 113 3.65 0.69 17.25
CA VAL A 113 4.13 -0.69 17.34
C VAL A 113 2.94 -1.60 17.62
N VAL A 114 2.64 -2.47 16.67
CA VAL A 114 1.62 -3.52 16.77
C VAL A 114 2.32 -4.81 17.19
N ALA A 115 2.08 -5.27 18.41
CA ALA A 115 2.80 -6.41 18.98
C ALA A 115 2.35 -7.78 18.43
N GLN A 116 1.07 -7.89 18.04
CA GLN A 116 0.47 -9.14 17.57
C GLN A 116 -0.46 -8.89 16.40
N THR A 117 -0.40 -9.78 15.41
CA THR A 117 -1.37 -9.80 14.30
C THR A 117 -2.78 -10.11 14.84
N ASP A 118 -3.76 -9.35 14.36
CA ASP A 118 -5.19 -9.61 14.65
C ASP A 118 -5.61 -10.92 13.93
N PRO A 119 -5.91 -12.01 14.65
CA PRO A 119 -6.25 -13.29 14.04
C PRO A 119 -7.55 -13.23 13.22
N ALA A 120 -8.32 -12.16 13.38
CA ALA A 120 -9.57 -11.95 12.67
C ALA A 120 -9.42 -11.08 11.41
N LYS A 121 -8.36 -10.30 11.25
CA LYS A 121 -8.25 -9.32 10.14
C LYS A 121 -6.86 -9.27 9.50
N GLY A 122 -5.85 -9.77 10.19
CA GLY A 122 -4.47 -9.69 9.71
C GLY A 122 -4.07 -10.85 8.81
N ASN A 123 -2.91 -10.71 8.19
CA ASN A 123 -2.27 -11.79 7.46
C ASN A 123 -1.69 -12.79 8.46
N LEU A 124 -2.25 -14.00 8.46
CA LEU A 124 -1.81 -15.06 9.37
C LEU A 124 -0.52 -15.74 8.90
N VAL A 125 -0.25 -15.70 7.59
CA VAL A 125 0.99 -16.23 7.01
C VAL A 125 2.13 -15.26 7.28
N GLN A 126 3.11 -15.68 8.08
CA GLN A 126 4.28 -14.89 8.40
C GLN A 126 5.43 -15.20 7.44
N GLY A 127 6.21 -14.18 7.07
CA GLY A 127 7.36 -14.37 6.19
C GLY A 127 7.02 -14.87 4.79
N GLY A 128 5.81 -14.59 4.30
CA GLY A 128 5.36 -15.01 2.97
C GLY A 128 6.11 -14.35 1.80
N THR A 129 6.86 -13.29 2.07
CA THR A 129 7.72 -12.63 1.08
C THR A 129 9.09 -13.27 0.94
N PHE A 130 9.50 -14.12 1.89
CA PHE A 130 10.83 -14.77 1.92
C PHE A 130 12.03 -13.81 1.82
N ALA A 131 11.82 -12.53 2.15
CA ALA A 131 12.78 -11.45 1.91
C ALA A 131 14.00 -11.53 2.82
N THR A 132 13.81 -11.99 4.05
CA THR A 132 14.86 -12.04 5.08
C THR A 132 15.03 -13.45 5.64
N ALA A 133 16.17 -13.71 6.29
CA ALA A 133 16.37 -14.96 7.01
C ALA A 133 15.32 -15.17 8.12
N ALA A 134 14.81 -14.09 8.72
CA ALA A 134 13.73 -14.15 9.71
C ALA A 134 12.40 -14.59 9.08
N ASP A 135 12.10 -14.16 7.86
CA ASP A 135 10.92 -14.61 7.11
C ASP A 135 11.05 -16.09 6.74
N GLN A 136 12.21 -16.50 6.23
CA GLN A 136 12.48 -17.87 5.84
C GLN A 136 12.39 -18.84 7.02
N ALA A 137 12.83 -18.42 8.21
CA ALA A 137 12.75 -19.20 9.45
C ALA A 137 11.31 -19.42 9.95
N LYS A 138 10.31 -18.75 9.38
CA LYS A 138 8.88 -18.99 9.68
C LYS A 138 8.33 -20.23 8.96
N TRP A 139 9.08 -20.77 8.01
CA TRP A 139 8.66 -21.89 7.18
C TRP A 139 9.46 -23.14 7.54
N THR A 140 8.78 -24.25 7.59
CA THR A 140 9.39 -25.57 7.81
C THR A 140 9.27 -26.37 6.51
N SER A 141 10.39 -26.90 6.02
CA SER A 141 10.38 -27.86 4.92
C SER A 141 9.97 -29.24 5.41
N ALA A 142 9.16 -29.92 4.62
CA ALA A 142 8.69 -31.27 4.92
C ALA A 142 8.90 -32.20 3.74
N GLN A 143 9.71 -33.23 3.93
CA GLN A 143 9.84 -34.33 2.98
C GLN A 143 8.64 -35.25 3.15
N LEU A 144 7.68 -35.16 2.24
CA LEU A 144 6.40 -35.90 2.32
C LEU A 144 6.47 -37.27 1.64
N SER A 145 7.46 -37.51 0.81
CA SER A 145 7.71 -38.81 0.20
C SER A 145 8.75 -39.61 0.99
N PRO A 146 8.69 -40.98 1.00
CA PRO A 146 9.69 -41.81 1.66
C PRO A 146 11.08 -41.69 1.06
N SER A 147 11.17 -41.25 -0.18
CA SER A 147 12.41 -41.08 -0.92
C SER A 147 12.26 -39.94 -1.92
N GLY A 148 13.34 -39.43 -2.42
CA GLY A 148 13.41 -38.38 -3.40
C GLY A 148 14.51 -37.39 -3.07
N ALA A 149 14.94 -36.65 -4.07
CA ALA A 149 16.03 -35.67 -3.95
C ALA A 149 15.57 -34.23 -4.14
N ALA A 150 14.24 -34.00 -4.21
CA ALA A 150 13.70 -32.65 -4.28
C ALA A 150 13.90 -31.92 -2.94
N PHE A 151 14.07 -30.60 -3.00
CA PHE A 151 14.27 -29.77 -1.83
C PHE A 151 13.83 -28.34 -2.09
N TRP A 152 13.50 -27.63 -1.03
CA TRP A 152 13.20 -26.20 -1.07
C TRP A 152 14.45 -25.37 -0.77
N SER A 153 14.60 -24.26 -1.49
CA SER A 153 15.54 -23.19 -1.17
C SER A 153 14.83 -21.86 -1.05
N PHE A 154 15.39 -20.98 -0.22
CA PHE A 154 14.83 -19.64 0.03
C PHE A 154 15.87 -18.61 -0.40
N ALA A 155 15.57 -17.87 -1.47
CA ALA A 155 16.43 -16.81 -1.98
C ALA A 155 15.61 -15.84 -2.86
N ASN A 156 16.12 -14.64 -3.08
CA ASN A 156 15.53 -13.65 -4.01
C ASN A 156 14.03 -13.41 -3.77
N ASN A 157 13.62 -13.29 -2.54
CA ASN A 157 12.22 -13.08 -2.13
C ASN A 157 11.29 -14.20 -2.61
N SER A 158 11.77 -15.41 -2.67
CA SER A 158 10.97 -16.57 -3.08
C SER A 158 11.36 -17.85 -2.35
N ALA A 159 10.42 -18.78 -2.27
CA ALA A 159 10.66 -20.18 -1.98
C ALA A 159 10.67 -20.94 -3.31
N THR A 160 11.74 -21.65 -3.61
CA THR A 160 11.91 -22.37 -4.87
C THR A 160 12.07 -23.85 -4.59
N ILE A 161 11.23 -24.68 -5.23
CA ILE A 161 11.39 -26.13 -5.24
C ILE A 161 12.36 -26.52 -6.34
N HIS A 162 13.31 -27.37 -6.00
CA HIS A 162 14.27 -27.96 -6.92
C HIS A 162 14.03 -29.46 -6.99
N SER A 163 13.86 -29.98 -8.19
CA SER A 163 13.78 -31.42 -8.44
C SER A 163 14.90 -31.83 -9.41
N PRO A 164 15.87 -32.58 -8.98
CA PRO A 164 16.94 -33.08 -9.86
C PRO A 164 16.50 -34.26 -10.75
N GLY A 165 15.26 -34.67 -10.64
CA GLY A 165 14.67 -35.79 -11.37
C GLY A 165 14.15 -36.89 -10.46
N GLY A 166 13.26 -37.74 -10.99
CA GLY A 166 12.57 -38.76 -10.23
C GLY A 166 11.37 -38.24 -9.42
N TRP A 167 10.54 -39.17 -8.95
CA TRP A 167 9.34 -38.82 -8.17
C TRP A 167 9.72 -38.40 -6.74
N ALA A 168 9.21 -37.27 -6.31
CA ALA A 168 9.33 -36.76 -4.96
C ALA A 168 8.12 -35.87 -4.58
N GLN A 169 7.78 -35.84 -3.31
CA GLN A 169 6.83 -34.92 -2.74
C GLN A 169 7.48 -34.11 -1.63
N GLU A 170 7.53 -32.81 -1.81
CA GLU A 170 8.13 -31.89 -0.84
C GLU A 170 7.20 -30.72 -0.57
N GLY A 171 7.05 -30.37 0.69
CA GLY A 171 6.21 -29.27 1.13
C GLY A 171 6.98 -28.23 1.92
N ILE A 172 6.40 -27.04 2.03
CA ILE A 172 6.73 -26.07 3.07
C ILE A 172 5.46 -25.75 3.83
N TYR A 173 5.56 -25.59 5.13
CA TYR A 173 4.40 -25.29 5.95
C TYR A 173 4.73 -24.37 7.11
N GLN A 174 3.72 -23.78 7.69
CA GLN A 174 3.76 -23.12 9.00
C GLN A 174 2.42 -23.32 9.73
N ALA A 175 2.46 -23.31 11.06
CA ALA A 175 1.25 -23.31 11.88
C ALA A 175 0.70 -21.88 11.96
N ILE A 176 -0.61 -21.75 11.77
CA ILE A 176 -1.34 -20.49 11.91
C ILE A 176 -2.51 -20.65 12.89
N GLU A 177 -2.84 -19.60 13.63
CA GLU A 177 -4.01 -19.59 14.50
C GLU A 177 -5.20 -19.03 13.74
N VAL A 178 -6.29 -19.79 13.68
CA VAL A 178 -7.51 -19.40 12.99
C VAL A 178 -8.68 -19.28 13.97
N VAL A 179 -9.61 -18.40 13.68
CA VAL A 179 -10.85 -18.23 14.44
C VAL A 179 -11.90 -19.17 13.87
N LYS A 180 -12.52 -19.97 14.74
CA LYS A 180 -13.59 -20.90 14.34
C LYS A 180 -14.73 -20.16 13.63
N ASP A 181 -15.29 -20.79 12.60
CA ASP A 181 -16.44 -20.32 11.83
C ASP A 181 -16.17 -19.02 11.06
N ARG A 182 -14.90 -18.72 10.79
CA ARG A 182 -14.48 -17.59 9.97
C ARG A 182 -13.96 -18.06 8.62
N GLU A 183 -14.32 -17.33 7.57
CA GLU A 183 -13.80 -17.51 6.22
C GLU A 183 -12.45 -16.82 6.08
N TYR A 184 -11.51 -17.49 5.41
CA TYR A 184 -10.17 -16.99 5.09
C TYR A 184 -9.90 -17.17 3.61
N THR A 185 -9.19 -16.21 3.03
CA THR A 185 -8.69 -16.28 1.66
C THR A 185 -7.20 -16.60 1.68
N ILE A 186 -6.75 -17.47 0.79
CA ILE A 186 -5.34 -17.77 0.57
C ILE A 186 -4.94 -17.19 -0.78
N ASP A 187 -4.02 -16.25 -0.75
CA ASP A 187 -3.45 -15.62 -1.93
C ASP A 187 -1.97 -15.95 -2.05
N MET A 188 -1.52 -16.35 -3.23
CA MET A 188 -0.13 -16.63 -3.50
C MET A 188 0.23 -16.35 -4.96
N ASN A 189 1.51 -16.09 -5.19
CA ASN A 189 2.07 -15.99 -6.53
C ASN A 189 2.95 -17.21 -6.80
N VAL A 190 2.59 -18.01 -7.81
CA VAL A 190 3.34 -19.19 -8.25
C VAL A 190 3.82 -18.96 -9.67
N SER A 191 5.10 -19.20 -9.92
CA SER A 191 5.69 -19.06 -11.25
C SER A 191 6.64 -20.21 -11.58
N CYS A 192 6.64 -20.62 -12.83
CA CYS A 192 7.59 -21.58 -13.38
C CYS A 192 8.05 -21.10 -14.78
N PRO A 193 9.01 -20.16 -14.84
CA PRO A 193 9.40 -19.51 -16.09
C PRO A 193 9.94 -20.47 -17.16
N SER A 194 10.55 -21.57 -16.75
CA SER A 194 11.10 -22.60 -17.64
C SER A 194 10.07 -23.67 -18.03
N GLY A 195 8.82 -23.54 -17.55
CA GLY A 195 7.85 -24.60 -17.63
C GLY A 195 8.09 -25.73 -16.61
N SER A 196 7.11 -26.60 -16.44
CA SER A 196 7.21 -27.82 -15.62
C SER A 196 6.71 -29.00 -16.43
N ASP A 197 7.29 -30.15 -16.19
CA ASP A 197 6.88 -31.41 -16.79
C ASP A 197 6.63 -32.42 -15.67
N GLU A 198 5.57 -33.22 -15.80
CA GLU A 198 5.15 -34.23 -14.82
C GLU A 198 5.13 -33.70 -13.35
N THR A 199 4.70 -32.44 -13.18
CA THR A 199 4.68 -31.73 -11.90
C THR A 199 3.29 -31.19 -11.62
N TRP A 200 2.85 -31.27 -10.37
CA TRP A 200 1.64 -30.59 -9.89
C TRP A 200 1.95 -29.80 -8.62
N PHE A 201 1.11 -28.87 -8.31
CA PHE A 201 1.19 -28.02 -7.12
C PHE A 201 -0.13 -28.09 -6.35
N GLU A 202 -0.03 -28.33 -5.04
CA GLU A 202 -1.18 -28.45 -4.14
C GLU A 202 -1.03 -27.54 -2.94
N VAL A 203 -2.15 -27.05 -2.43
CA VAL A 203 -2.24 -26.24 -1.21
C VAL A 203 -3.19 -26.92 -0.26
N TYR A 204 -2.75 -27.16 0.96
CA TYR A 204 -3.56 -27.74 2.02
C TYR A 204 -3.66 -26.79 3.21
N ALA A 205 -4.85 -26.74 3.81
CA ALA A 205 -5.10 -26.15 5.11
C ALA A 205 -5.69 -27.23 6.01
N GLY A 206 -4.89 -27.81 6.87
CA GLY A 206 -5.27 -28.93 7.72
C GLY A 206 -4.98 -28.68 9.20
N LYS A 207 -5.31 -29.63 10.03
CA LYS A 207 -5.18 -29.55 11.50
C LYS A 207 -3.96 -30.31 12.04
N SER A 208 -3.37 -31.12 11.21
CA SER A 208 -2.22 -31.95 11.60
C SER A 208 -0.89 -31.34 11.12
N VAL A 209 0.19 -31.67 11.78
CA VAL A 209 1.54 -31.32 11.34
C VAL A 209 1.98 -32.33 10.30
N PRO A 210 2.48 -31.91 9.11
CA PRO A 210 3.03 -32.81 8.12
C PRO A 210 4.11 -33.73 8.70
N GLN A 211 4.08 -35.01 8.35
CA GLN A 211 5.03 -35.99 8.85
C GLN A 211 6.01 -36.42 7.75
N PRO A 212 7.30 -36.61 8.06
CA PRO A 212 8.28 -37.07 7.08
C PRO A 212 7.89 -38.44 6.48
N GLY A 213 7.98 -38.57 5.17
CA GLY A 213 7.71 -39.79 4.42
C GLY A 213 6.21 -40.13 4.30
N VAL A 214 5.32 -39.22 4.70
CA VAL A 214 3.87 -39.43 4.66
C VAL A 214 3.24 -38.30 3.84
N GLU A 215 2.50 -38.71 2.79
CA GLU A 215 1.72 -37.75 2.00
C GLU A 215 0.72 -37.02 2.90
N TYR A 216 0.70 -35.69 2.80
CA TYR A 216 -0.23 -34.87 3.58
C TYR A 216 -1.62 -34.87 2.94
N LYS A 217 -2.59 -35.37 3.68
CA LYS A 217 -4.02 -35.43 3.31
C LYS A 217 -4.82 -35.17 4.58
N ASP A 218 -5.39 -33.96 4.72
CA ASP A 218 -6.22 -33.61 5.88
C ASP A 218 -7.59 -33.09 5.44
#